data_b19251fd3b3d28683c56a94ed452cbdf
#
_entry.id   b19251fd3b3d28683c56a94ed452cbdf
#
_cell.length_a   1.000
_cell.length_b   1.000
_cell.length_c   1.000
_cell.angle_alpha   90.00
_cell.angle_beta   90.00
_cell.angle_gamma   90.00
#
_symmetry.space_group_name_H-M   'P 1'
#
loop_
_entity.id
_entity.type
_entity.pdbx_description
1 polymer ?
#
loop_
_entity_poly.entity_id
_entity_poly.type
_entity_poly.pdbx_seq_one_letter_code
_entity_poly.pdbx_strand_id
1 'polypeptide(L)'
;NTTGYIEGYYGKLLSWENRKLIISSLQKNNMNTYFYAPKEDEYHRLNWRKKYDLEWRKNFRDFTKFSKKNNIDVIAGIAPGLDFDFNKFNNNTKNTKNADYTLLYNKSKQLLDDGANSIALLLDDIPEDFKNKFGDKISEGTSHGILANMLSKGLGKNIYFVPRIYADELINDEPTYLKDLSSVLDSKIKVFYCGRNVVSKTLTNYSKIKKILSNEIIFWDNYYANDYCPRRFFIGPFLGRKKLNNIMVNPTGLINTDLMILDIVA
;
A
#
# COMPACT_ATOMS: atom_id res chain seq x y z
N ASN A 1 13.58 4.93 8.95
CA ASN A 1 13.35 3.49 8.73
C ASN A 1 11.88 3.18 8.88
N THR A 2 11.29 2.39 7.96
CA THR A 2 9.91 1.92 8.01
C THR A 2 9.94 0.39 7.99
N THR A 3 9.59 -0.22 9.12
CA THR A 3 9.58 -1.68 9.27
C THR A 3 8.27 -2.11 9.92
N GLY A 4 7.70 -3.23 9.49
CA GLY A 4 6.44 -3.65 10.09
C GLY A 4 5.66 -4.67 9.28
N TYR A 5 4.34 -4.61 9.47
CA TYR A 5 3.36 -5.57 8.98
C TYR A 5 2.40 -4.91 7.98
N ILE A 6 2.11 -5.61 6.89
CA ILE A 6 1.11 -5.24 5.90
C ILE A 6 -0.05 -6.23 5.99
N GLU A 7 -1.25 -5.74 6.30
CA GLU A 7 -2.49 -6.48 6.12
C GLU A 7 -2.97 -6.25 4.69
N GLY A 8 -2.31 -6.87 3.71
CA GLY A 8 -2.55 -6.64 2.28
C GLY A 8 -2.83 -7.91 1.48
N TYR A 9 -2.89 -9.04 2.14
CA TYR A 9 -3.21 -10.36 1.55
C TYR A 9 -4.70 -10.50 1.26
N TYR A 10 -5.03 -11.46 0.39
CA TYR A 10 -6.39 -11.95 0.17
C TYR A 10 -6.76 -12.97 1.25
N GLY A 11 -8.04 -13.08 1.60
CA GLY A 11 -8.55 -14.02 2.57
C GLY A 11 -9.32 -13.34 3.70
N LYS A 12 -9.56 -14.07 4.78
CA LYS A 12 -10.38 -13.60 5.89
C LYS A 12 -9.77 -12.38 6.58
N LEU A 13 -10.59 -11.37 6.85
CA LEU A 13 -10.22 -10.22 7.65
C LEU A 13 -9.78 -10.63 9.06
N LEU A 14 -8.74 -10.00 9.58
CA LEU A 14 -8.41 -10.08 10.99
C LEU A 14 -9.50 -9.40 11.84
N SER A 15 -9.75 -9.96 13.04
CA SER A 15 -10.53 -9.25 14.06
C SER A 15 -9.73 -8.05 14.61
N TRP A 16 -10.42 -7.10 15.24
CA TRP A 16 -9.75 -5.96 15.86
C TRP A 16 -8.82 -6.38 16.99
N GLU A 17 -9.17 -7.45 17.72
CA GLU A 17 -8.34 -8.06 18.76
C GLU A 17 -7.06 -8.65 18.17
N ASN A 18 -7.16 -9.38 17.05
CA ASN A 18 -6.01 -9.94 16.35
C ASN A 18 -5.07 -8.84 15.82
N ARG A 19 -5.62 -7.72 15.31
CA ARG A 19 -4.81 -6.57 14.91
C ARG A 19 -4.02 -5.99 16.10
N LYS A 20 -4.63 -5.92 17.29
CA LYS A 20 -3.92 -5.47 18.50
C LYS A 20 -2.82 -6.44 18.93
N LEU A 21 -2.99 -7.76 18.73
CA LEU A 21 -1.91 -8.73 18.96
C LEU A 21 -0.73 -8.48 18.00
N ILE A 22 -1.00 -8.19 16.73
CA ILE A 22 0.05 -7.78 15.77
C ILE A 22 0.77 -6.51 16.25
N ILE A 23 0.04 -5.48 16.70
CA ILE A 23 0.65 -4.25 17.23
C ILE A 23 1.61 -4.56 18.39
N SER A 24 1.19 -5.42 19.33
CA SER A 24 2.04 -5.81 20.48
C SER A 24 3.29 -6.57 20.02
N SER A 25 3.16 -7.43 19.01
CA SER A 25 4.28 -8.15 18.39
C SER A 25 5.24 -7.20 17.67
N LEU A 26 4.73 -6.22 16.93
CA LEU A 26 5.56 -5.20 16.28
C LEU A 26 6.40 -4.42 17.31
N GLN A 27 5.77 -3.98 18.41
CA GLN A 27 6.49 -3.30 19.49
C GLN A 27 7.57 -4.19 20.09
N LYS A 28 7.24 -5.44 20.45
CA LYS A 28 8.19 -6.44 20.98
C LYS A 28 9.42 -6.60 20.08
N ASN A 29 9.19 -6.56 18.76
CA ASN A 29 10.20 -6.80 17.72
C ASN A 29 10.87 -5.53 17.19
N ASN A 30 10.70 -4.37 17.86
CA ASN A 30 11.27 -3.07 17.47
C ASN A 30 10.90 -2.64 16.05
N MET A 31 9.76 -3.08 15.56
CA MET A 31 9.13 -2.59 14.34
C MET A 31 8.21 -1.40 14.65
N ASN A 32 7.90 -0.57 13.67
CA ASN A 32 7.26 0.71 13.92
C ASN A 32 6.00 1.00 13.11
N THR A 33 5.58 0.13 12.20
CA THR A 33 4.50 0.47 11.25
C THR A 33 3.54 -0.69 11.02
N TYR A 34 2.25 -0.41 11.05
CA TYR A 34 1.18 -1.28 10.61
C TYR A 34 0.50 -0.67 9.38
N PHE A 35 0.39 -1.44 8.30
CA PHE A 35 -0.29 -1.01 7.08
C PHE A 35 -1.63 -1.73 6.92
N TYR A 36 -2.73 -1.00 7.10
CA TYR A 36 -4.09 -1.49 6.92
C TYR A 36 -4.51 -1.38 5.45
N ALA A 37 -4.52 -2.48 4.74
CA ALA A 37 -4.92 -2.57 3.33
C ALA A 37 -5.57 -3.94 2.98
N PRO A 38 -6.48 -4.49 3.81
CA PRO A 38 -7.02 -5.82 3.60
C PRO A 38 -7.90 -5.87 2.35
N LYS A 39 -7.59 -6.77 1.42
CA LYS A 39 -8.30 -6.91 0.14
C LYS A 39 -9.78 -7.29 0.30
N GLU A 40 -10.12 -7.98 1.39
CA GLU A 40 -11.49 -8.40 1.72
C GLU A 40 -12.31 -7.32 2.46
N ASP A 41 -11.70 -6.19 2.82
CA ASP A 41 -12.47 -5.03 3.25
C ASP A 41 -13.13 -4.36 2.04
N GLU A 42 -14.44 -4.54 1.94
CA GLU A 42 -15.24 -4.02 0.84
C GLU A 42 -15.02 -2.52 0.62
N TYR A 43 -14.91 -1.74 1.71
CA TYR A 43 -14.76 -0.29 1.65
C TYR A 43 -13.33 0.19 1.41
N HIS A 44 -12.36 -0.71 1.49
CA HIS A 44 -10.99 -0.43 1.09
C HIS A 44 -10.85 -0.41 -0.45
N ARG A 45 -11.55 -1.32 -1.17
CA ARG A 45 -11.32 -1.57 -2.59
C ARG A 45 -12.58 -1.52 -3.46
N LEU A 46 -13.51 -2.47 -3.30
CA LEU A 46 -14.68 -2.62 -4.20
C LEU A 46 -15.67 -1.46 -4.09
N ASN A 47 -15.97 -1.04 -2.88
CA ASN A 47 -16.85 0.07 -2.56
C ASN A 47 -16.09 1.25 -1.93
N TRP A 48 -14.89 1.53 -2.40
CA TRP A 48 -14.00 2.54 -1.86
C TRP A 48 -14.62 3.95 -1.77
N ARG A 49 -15.61 4.26 -2.60
CA ARG A 49 -16.35 5.54 -2.59
C ARG A 49 -17.19 5.74 -1.34
N LYS A 50 -17.61 4.63 -0.70
CA LYS A 50 -18.41 4.68 0.54
C LYS A 50 -17.51 4.97 1.74
N LYS A 51 -17.98 5.84 2.62
CA LYS A 51 -17.34 6.06 3.93
C LYS A 51 -17.59 4.86 4.84
N TYR A 52 -16.68 4.63 5.77
CA TYR A 52 -16.89 3.67 6.84
C TYR A 52 -17.99 4.15 7.77
N ASP A 53 -18.78 3.22 8.29
CA ASP A 53 -19.85 3.49 9.25
C ASP A 53 -19.33 3.80 10.67
N LEU A 54 -20.24 4.14 11.57
CA LEU A 54 -19.88 4.57 12.92
C LEU A 54 -19.26 3.43 13.76
N GLU A 55 -19.71 2.19 13.57
CA GLU A 55 -19.20 1.03 14.33
C GLU A 55 -17.77 0.72 13.89
N TRP A 56 -17.52 0.59 12.59
CA TRP A 56 -16.17 0.38 12.06
C TRP A 56 -15.23 1.49 12.51
N ARG A 57 -15.67 2.75 12.42
CA ARG A 57 -14.90 3.93 12.83
C ARG A 57 -14.55 3.92 14.30
N LYS A 58 -15.47 3.49 15.17
CA LYS A 58 -15.21 3.33 16.61
C LYS A 58 -14.08 2.32 16.82
N ASN A 59 -14.20 1.15 16.21
CA ASN A 59 -13.20 0.10 16.31
C ASN A 59 -11.84 0.54 15.76
N PHE A 60 -11.82 1.22 14.62
CA PHE A 60 -10.58 1.74 14.04
C PHE A 60 -9.92 2.80 14.94
N ARG A 61 -10.68 3.72 15.52
CA ARG A 61 -10.16 4.68 16.50
C ARG A 61 -9.58 4.01 17.74
N ASP A 62 -10.21 2.97 18.25
CA ASP A 62 -9.69 2.21 19.38
C ASP A 62 -8.39 1.48 19.02
N PHE A 63 -8.32 0.94 17.81
CA PHE A 63 -7.12 0.33 17.25
C PHE A 63 -5.98 1.35 17.08
N THR A 64 -6.23 2.50 16.47
CA THR A 64 -5.20 3.54 16.26
C THR A 64 -4.70 4.14 17.58
N LYS A 65 -5.58 4.30 18.58
CA LYS A 65 -5.18 4.71 19.92
C LYS A 65 -4.27 3.66 20.59
N PHE A 66 -4.60 2.39 20.45
CA PHE A 66 -3.78 1.29 20.95
C PHE A 66 -2.41 1.26 20.24
N SER A 67 -2.39 1.41 18.92
CA SER A 67 -1.16 1.46 18.14
C SER A 67 -0.26 2.61 18.59
N LYS A 68 -0.82 3.80 18.77
CA LYS A 68 -0.08 4.98 19.25
C LYS A 68 0.53 4.78 20.64
N LYS A 69 -0.17 4.11 21.56
CA LYS A 69 0.37 3.76 22.89
C LYS A 69 1.56 2.82 22.82
N ASN A 70 1.66 2.02 21.76
CA ASN A 70 2.75 1.08 21.51
C ASN A 70 3.82 1.65 20.56
N ASN A 71 3.77 2.95 20.23
CA ASN A 71 4.67 3.62 19.30
C ASN A 71 4.66 3.00 17.88
N ILE A 72 3.51 2.51 17.44
CA ILE A 72 3.32 1.96 16.10
C ILE A 72 2.48 2.93 15.26
N ASP A 73 3.03 3.36 14.14
CA ASP A 73 2.31 4.16 13.15
C ASP A 73 1.34 3.30 12.34
N VAL A 74 0.16 3.84 12.06
CA VAL A 74 -0.84 3.19 11.21
C VAL A 74 -0.94 3.90 9.87
N ILE A 75 -0.63 3.19 8.79
CA ILE A 75 -0.92 3.61 7.42
C ILE A 75 -2.27 3.03 7.04
N ALA A 76 -3.23 3.85 6.60
CA ALA A 76 -4.53 3.39 6.10
C ALA A 76 -4.56 3.43 4.58
N GLY A 77 -4.82 2.28 3.94
CA GLY A 77 -4.87 2.13 2.50
C GLY A 77 -6.25 2.39 1.89
N ILE A 78 -6.27 2.93 0.68
CA ILE A 78 -7.46 2.99 -0.18
C ILE A 78 -7.04 2.58 -1.59
N ALA A 79 -7.78 1.63 -2.19
CA ALA A 79 -7.46 1.04 -3.50
C ALA A 79 -8.56 1.35 -4.55
N PRO A 80 -8.60 2.56 -5.13
CA PRO A 80 -9.66 2.97 -6.06
C PRO A 80 -9.43 2.49 -7.50
N GLY A 81 -8.32 1.83 -7.80
CA GLY A 81 -7.83 1.62 -9.17
C GLY A 81 -8.73 0.80 -10.10
N LEU A 82 -9.65 -0.02 -9.57
CA LEU A 82 -10.54 -0.84 -10.40
C LEU A 82 -11.50 -0.01 -11.26
N ASP A 83 -11.96 1.13 -10.74
CA ASP A 83 -13.05 1.89 -11.37
C ASP A 83 -12.97 3.41 -11.16
N PHE A 84 -11.79 3.94 -10.78
CA PHE A 84 -11.59 5.39 -10.69
C PHE A 84 -11.72 6.03 -12.08
N ASP A 85 -12.54 7.09 -12.20
CA ASP A 85 -12.75 7.80 -13.45
C ASP A 85 -11.62 8.80 -13.77
N PHE A 86 -10.70 8.41 -14.66
CA PHE A 86 -9.63 9.26 -15.16
C PHE A 86 -10.02 10.12 -16.38
N ASN A 87 -11.24 10.04 -16.91
CA ASN A 87 -11.65 10.81 -18.11
C ASN A 87 -11.48 12.32 -17.97
N LYS A 88 -11.63 12.84 -16.74
CA LYS A 88 -11.50 14.27 -16.44
C LYS A 88 -10.13 14.65 -15.90
N PHE A 89 -9.21 13.69 -15.87
CA PHE A 89 -7.83 13.93 -15.49
C PHE A 89 -7.05 14.44 -16.71
N ASN A 90 -6.52 15.65 -16.60
CA ASN A 90 -5.59 16.21 -17.57
C ASN A 90 -4.36 16.75 -16.82
N ASN A 91 -3.29 17.08 -17.54
CA ASN A 91 -2.05 17.63 -16.98
C ASN A 91 -2.24 18.98 -16.24
N ASN A 92 -3.43 19.55 -16.27
CA ASN A 92 -3.78 20.76 -15.53
C ASN A 92 -4.23 20.40 -14.11
N THR A 93 -3.46 20.76 -13.12
CA THR A 93 -3.63 20.51 -11.68
C THR A 93 -4.94 21.07 -11.05
N LYS A 94 -5.88 21.56 -11.85
CA LYS A 94 -7.18 22.08 -11.39
C LYS A 94 -8.32 21.06 -11.44
N ASN A 95 -8.01 19.78 -11.38
CA ASN A 95 -8.99 18.68 -11.42
C ASN A 95 -9.83 18.51 -10.13
N THR A 96 -9.95 19.55 -9.32
CA THR A 96 -10.75 19.54 -8.07
C THR A 96 -12.26 19.29 -8.29
N LYS A 97 -12.71 19.30 -9.55
CA LYS A 97 -14.10 18.97 -9.93
C LYS A 97 -14.34 17.49 -10.27
N ASN A 98 -13.32 16.63 -10.21
CA ASN A 98 -13.53 15.20 -10.38
C ASN A 98 -14.26 14.64 -9.17
N ALA A 99 -15.44 14.02 -9.41
CA ALA A 99 -16.27 13.49 -8.32
C ALA A 99 -15.57 12.38 -7.54
N ASP A 100 -14.85 11.47 -8.22
CA ASP A 100 -14.10 10.39 -7.61
C ASP A 100 -12.94 10.90 -6.76
N TYR A 101 -12.23 11.93 -7.22
CA TYR A 101 -11.20 12.56 -6.40
C TYR A 101 -11.79 13.14 -5.10
N THR A 102 -12.93 13.79 -5.18
CA THR A 102 -13.60 14.33 -3.98
C THR A 102 -13.97 13.23 -3.00
N LEU A 103 -14.49 12.10 -3.47
CA LEU A 103 -14.82 10.95 -2.63
C LEU A 103 -13.56 10.32 -2.01
N LEU A 104 -12.49 10.14 -2.80
CA LEU A 104 -11.20 9.64 -2.34
C LEU A 104 -10.59 10.54 -1.26
N TYR A 105 -10.59 11.85 -1.49
CA TYR A 105 -10.12 12.84 -0.52
C TYR A 105 -10.93 12.78 0.79
N ASN A 106 -12.25 12.78 0.71
CA ASN A 106 -13.12 12.74 1.89
C ASN A 106 -12.95 11.45 2.70
N LYS A 107 -12.76 10.31 2.03
CA LYS A 107 -12.47 9.04 2.69
C LYS A 107 -11.10 9.04 3.35
N SER A 108 -10.09 9.54 2.67
CA SER A 108 -8.75 9.68 3.22
C SER A 108 -8.74 10.56 4.46
N LYS A 109 -9.47 11.68 4.41
CA LYS A 109 -9.65 12.58 5.56
C LYS A 109 -10.35 11.88 6.71
N GLN A 110 -11.41 11.09 6.46
CA GLN A 110 -12.09 10.30 7.50
C GLN A 110 -11.10 9.37 8.23
N LEU A 111 -10.25 8.65 7.50
CA LEU A 111 -9.27 7.73 8.10
C LEU A 111 -8.20 8.46 8.92
N LEU A 112 -7.74 9.63 8.46
CA LEU A 112 -6.83 10.48 9.23
C LEU A 112 -7.49 11.04 10.49
N ASP A 113 -8.73 11.51 10.40
CA ASP A 113 -9.51 12.02 11.53
C ASP A 113 -9.79 10.91 12.55
N ASP A 114 -9.85 9.65 12.13
CA ASP A 114 -10.02 8.47 12.98
C ASP A 114 -8.67 7.90 13.50
N GLY A 115 -7.56 8.60 13.27
CA GLY A 115 -6.29 8.39 13.94
C GLY A 115 -5.21 7.67 13.11
N ALA A 116 -5.43 7.40 11.82
CA ALA A 116 -4.35 6.96 10.94
C ALA A 116 -3.23 8.02 10.88
N ASN A 117 -1.98 7.58 10.91
CA ASN A 117 -0.83 8.48 10.81
C ASN A 117 -0.63 8.97 9.37
N SER A 118 -0.93 8.11 8.40
CA SER A 118 -0.78 8.42 6.98
C SER A 118 -1.76 7.62 6.12
N ILE A 119 -1.90 8.02 4.86
CA ILE A 119 -2.70 7.35 3.84
C ILE A 119 -1.77 6.67 2.84
N ALA A 120 -2.17 5.50 2.34
CA ALA A 120 -1.61 4.89 1.15
C ALA A 120 -2.64 4.85 0.04
N LEU A 121 -2.26 5.32 -1.14
CA LEU A 121 -3.02 5.14 -2.38
C LEU A 121 -2.51 3.89 -3.09
N LEU A 122 -3.39 2.88 -3.25
CA LEU A 122 -3.04 1.62 -3.89
C LEU A 122 -3.69 1.54 -5.27
N LEU A 123 -2.86 1.29 -6.29
CA LEU A 123 -3.28 1.08 -7.67
C LEU A 123 -2.74 -0.26 -8.22
N ASP A 124 -2.38 -1.17 -7.31
CA ASP A 124 -1.96 -2.54 -7.60
C ASP A 124 -3.15 -3.45 -7.95
N ASP A 125 -2.84 -4.59 -8.57
CA ASP A 125 -3.79 -5.65 -8.91
C ASP A 125 -5.01 -5.16 -9.71
N ILE A 126 -4.77 -4.27 -10.68
CA ILE A 126 -5.79 -3.76 -11.61
C ILE A 126 -5.46 -4.20 -13.04
N PRO A 127 -6.48 -4.35 -13.92
CA PRO A 127 -6.27 -4.70 -15.32
C PRO A 127 -5.41 -3.68 -16.07
N GLU A 128 -4.62 -4.17 -17.02
CA GLU A 128 -3.85 -3.35 -17.95
C GLU A 128 -4.74 -2.90 -19.13
N ASP A 129 -5.76 -2.10 -18.84
CA ASP A 129 -6.78 -1.66 -19.81
C ASP A 129 -6.99 -0.13 -19.82
N PHE A 130 -6.08 0.63 -19.22
CA PHE A 130 -6.18 2.07 -19.07
C PHE A 130 -6.38 2.79 -20.40
N LYS A 131 -5.58 2.44 -21.42
CA LYS A 131 -5.69 3.01 -22.76
C LYS A 131 -7.04 2.76 -23.40
N ASN A 132 -7.60 1.55 -23.23
CA ASN A 132 -8.91 1.20 -23.76
C ASN A 132 -10.04 2.01 -23.08
N LYS A 133 -9.91 2.28 -21.78
CA LYS A 133 -10.90 3.03 -20.99
C LYS A 133 -10.81 4.54 -21.18
N PHE A 134 -9.61 5.09 -21.29
CA PHE A 134 -9.38 6.54 -21.16
C PHE A 134 -8.66 7.16 -22.38
N GLY A 135 -8.27 6.33 -23.39
CA GLY A 135 -7.59 6.79 -24.61
C GLY A 135 -6.10 7.11 -24.40
N ASP A 136 -5.52 7.77 -25.39
CA ASP A 136 -4.05 8.01 -25.49
C ASP A 136 -3.63 9.43 -25.09
N LYS A 137 -4.55 10.29 -24.67
CA LYS A 137 -4.23 11.71 -24.37
C LYS A 137 -3.29 11.87 -23.19
N ILE A 138 -3.32 10.94 -22.24
CA ILE A 138 -2.48 10.92 -21.06
C ILE A 138 -2.16 9.48 -20.72
N SER A 139 -0.91 9.20 -20.36
CA SER A 139 -0.50 7.84 -19.98
C SER A 139 -1.02 7.44 -18.61
N GLU A 140 -1.13 6.14 -18.39
CA GLU A 140 -1.52 5.57 -17.11
C GLU A 140 -0.60 6.00 -15.98
N GLY A 141 0.73 5.87 -16.18
CA GLY A 141 1.72 6.25 -15.15
C GLY A 141 1.64 7.72 -14.78
N THR A 142 1.48 8.61 -15.76
CA THR A 142 1.28 10.04 -15.52
C THR A 142 0.00 10.31 -14.75
N SER A 143 -1.12 9.69 -15.13
CA SER A 143 -2.41 9.86 -14.45
C SER A 143 -2.36 9.43 -13.00
N HIS A 144 -1.73 8.27 -12.73
CA HIS A 144 -1.54 7.74 -11.39
C HIS A 144 -0.66 8.65 -10.53
N GLY A 145 0.44 9.18 -11.08
CA GLY A 145 1.31 10.12 -10.39
C GLY A 145 0.62 11.45 -10.06
N ILE A 146 -0.16 12.00 -10.99
CA ILE A 146 -0.95 13.21 -10.77
C ILE A 146 -1.97 12.98 -9.65
N LEU A 147 -2.69 11.85 -9.65
CA LEU A 147 -3.65 11.51 -8.60
C LEU A 147 -2.99 11.45 -7.22
N ALA A 148 -1.83 10.78 -7.12
CA ALA A 148 -1.07 10.69 -5.88
C ALA A 148 -0.63 12.08 -5.38
N ASN A 149 -0.09 12.92 -6.28
CA ASN A 149 0.32 14.29 -5.95
C ASN A 149 -0.86 15.16 -5.47
N MET A 150 -2.00 15.07 -6.17
CA MET A 150 -3.20 15.81 -5.79
C MET A 150 -3.70 15.40 -4.40
N LEU A 151 -3.72 14.09 -4.13
CA LEU A 151 -4.16 13.59 -2.83
C LEU A 151 -3.21 14.04 -1.71
N SER A 152 -1.90 13.89 -1.90
CA SER A 152 -0.87 14.34 -0.96
C SER A 152 -0.99 15.84 -0.67
N LYS A 153 -1.10 16.66 -1.72
CA LYS A 153 -1.26 18.12 -1.62
C LYS A 153 -2.57 18.49 -0.92
N GLY A 154 -3.68 17.86 -1.31
CA GLY A 154 -5.00 18.13 -0.73
C GLY A 154 -5.07 17.81 0.76
N LEU A 155 -4.44 16.72 1.20
CA LEU A 155 -4.35 16.33 2.61
C LEU A 155 -3.32 17.13 3.40
N GLY A 156 -2.42 17.88 2.74
CA GLY A 156 -1.30 18.57 3.38
C GLY A 156 -0.32 17.61 4.06
N LYS A 157 -0.24 16.36 3.58
CA LYS A 157 0.60 15.31 4.15
C LYS A 157 1.26 14.48 3.05
N ASN A 158 2.49 14.04 3.28
CA ASN A 158 3.09 13.03 2.43
C ASN A 158 2.33 11.70 2.59
N ILE A 159 2.00 11.08 1.47
CA ILE A 159 1.32 9.80 1.43
C ILE A 159 2.26 8.68 0.99
N TYR A 160 1.80 7.46 1.13
CA TYR A 160 2.41 6.27 0.53
C TYR A 160 1.69 5.93 -0.78
N PHE A 161 2.40 5.30 -1.69
CA PHE A 161 1.87 4.94 -2.99
C PHE A 161 2.25 3.50 -3.38
N VAL A 162 1.29 2.73 -3.87
CA VAL A 162 1.52 1.40 -4.44
C VAL A 162 1.18 1.47 -5.93
N PRO A 163 2.17 1.44 -6.83
CA PRO A 163 1.94 1.53 -8.28
C PRO A 163 1.32 0.24 -8.85
N ARG A 164 0.73 0.29 -10.05
CA ARG A 164 0.27 -0.91 -10.75
C ARG A 164 1.42 -1.86 -11.06
N ILE A 165 2.55 -1.34 -11.48
CA ILE A 165 3.79 -2.11 -11.67
C ILE A 165 4.58 -2.01 -10.36
N TYR A 166 4.42 -2.98 -9.48
CA TYR A 166 5.01 -3.02 -8.15
C TYR A 166 6.14 -4.06 -8.00
N ALA A 167 6.53 -4.73 -9.09
CA ALA A 167 7.69 -5.63 -9.15
C ALA A 167 8.30 -5.61 -10.56
N ASP A 168 9.61 -5.92 -10.67
CA ASP A 168 10.30 -5.91 -11.97
C ASP A 168 9.72 -6.94 -12.95
N GLU A 169 9.23 -8.09 -12.47
CA GLU A 169 8.61 -9.13 -13.30
C GLU A 169 7.28 -8.71 -13.96
N LEU A 170 6.65 -7.64 -13.46
CA LEU A 170 5.44 -7.07 -14.04
C LEU A 170 5.75 -6.04 -15.15
N ILE A 171 7.03 -5.73 -15.35
CA ILE A 171 7.48 -4.88 -16.46
C ILE A 171 7.52 -5.74 -17.70
N ASN A 172 6.66 -5.44 -18.66
CA ASN A 172 6.74 -5.98 -20.00
C ASN A 172 8.04 -5.48 -20.69
N ASP A 173 8.12 -5.36 -22.00
CA ASP A 173 9.34 -5.03 -22.75
C ASP A 173 10.01 -3.72 -22.31
N GLU A 174 9.22 -2.67 -22.07
CA GLU A 174 9.69 -1.35 -21.68
C GLU A 174 9.04 -0.86 -20.37
N PRO A 175 9.81 -0.23 -19.45
CA PRO A 175 9.27 0.30 -18.20
C PRO A 175 8.51 1.63 -18.38
N THR A 176 7.68 1.75 -19.44
CA THR A 176 7.02 3.00 -19.82
C THR A 176 6.14 3.54 -18.70
N TYR A 177 5.32 2.68 -18.08
CA TYR A 177 4.49 3.07 -16.95
C TYR A 177 5.30 3.71 -15.81
N LEU A 178 6.42 3.07 -15.42
CA LEU A 178 7.26 3.56 -14.32
C LEU A 178 8.03 4.83 -14.70
N LYS A 179 8.46 4.97 -15.97
CA LYS A 179 9.10 6.19 -16.48
C LYS A 179 8.11 7.36 -16.47
N ASP A 180 6.90 7.16 -16.95
CA ASP A 180 5.84 8.17 -16.96
C ASP A 180 5.45 8.58 -15.53
N LEU A 181 5.28 7.61 -14.65
CA LEU A 181 5.04 7.83 -13.22
C LEU A 181 6.17 8.70 -12.61
N SER A 182 7.43 8.30 -12.84
CA SER A 182 8.61 9.00 -12.33
C SER A 182 8.71 10.45 -12.81
N SER A 183 8.22 10.73 -14.01
CA SER A 183 8.29 12.08 -14.59
C SER A 183 7.42 13.11 -13.87
N VAL A 184 6.42 12.65 -13.11
CA VAL A 184 5.45 13.54 -12.45
C VAL A 184 5.33 13.33 -10.94
N LEU A 185 5.65 12.14 -10.41
CA LEU A 185 5.44 11.81 -9.00
C LEU A 185 6.32 12.67 -8.09
N ASP A 186 5.71 13.36 -7.11
CA ASP A 186 6.44 14.14 -6.10
C ASP A 186 7.41 13.24 -5.32
N SER A 187 8.66 13.65 -5.25
CA SER A 187 9.75 12.89 -4.60
C SER A 187 9.52 12.62 -3.11
N LYS A 188 8.64 13.38 -2.45
CA LYS A 188 8.27 13.20 -1.04
C LYS A 188 7.31 12.03 -0.82
N ILE A 189 6.64 11.53 -1.87
CA ILE A 189 5.76 10.37 -1.80
C ILE A 189 6.62 9.12 -1.72
N LYS A 190 6.40 8.28 -0.70
CA LYS A 190 7.10 7.01 -0.53
C LYS A 190 6.40 5.93 -1.33
N VAL A 191 7.17 5.08 -2.02
CA VAL A 191 6.64 4.08 -2.93
C VAL A 191 6.89 2.68 -2.40
N PHE A 192 5.83 1.87 -2.31
CA PHE A 192 5.95 0.44 -2.05
C PHE A 192 6.31 -0.33 -3.32
N TYR A 193 7.22 -1.29 -3.18
CA TYR A 193 7.70 -2.10 -4.30
C TYR A 193 8.17 -3.47 -3.82
N CYS A 194 7.84 -4.56 -4.54
CA CYS A 194 8.20 -5.92 -4.12
C CYS A 194 9.63 -6.34 -4.51
N GLY A 195 10.32 -5.56 -5.34
CA GLY A 195 11.65 -5.90 -5.84
C GLY A 195 11.60 -6.62 -7.19
N ARG A 196 12.49 -7.60 -7.38
CA ARG A 196 12.57 -8.32 -8.67
C ARG A 196 11.31 -9.11 -8.99
N ASN A 197 10.77 -9.81 -8.01
CA ASN A 197 9.58 -10.63 -8.16
C ASN A 197 8.51 -10.17 -7.16
N VAL A 198 7.24 -10.47 -7.45
CA VAL A 198 6.13 -10.27 -6.49
C VAL A 198 6.40 -11.05 -5.21
N VAL A 199 6.94 -12.27 -5.35
CA VAL A 199 7.44 -13.10 -4.23
C VAL A 199 8.93 -13.31 -4.41
N SER A 200 9.75 -12.50 -3.78
CA SER A 200 11.21 -12.56 -3.89
C SER A 200 11.82 -13.45 -2.82
N LYS A 201 12.62 -14.45 -3.21
CA LYS A 201 13.42 -15.28 -2.25
C LYS A 201 14.44 -14.44 -1.49
N THR A 202 15.05 -13.48 -2.16
CA THR A 202 15.99 -12.51 -1.59
C THR A 202 15.72 -11.12 -2.15
N LEU A 203 15.97 -10.06 -1.37
CA LEU A 203 15.86 -8.66 -1.80
C LEU A 203 17.21 -7.99 -1.97
N THR A 204 18.19 -8.73 -2.49
CA THR A 204 19.59 -8.26 -2.60
C THR A 204 19.83 -7.32 -3.78
N ASN A 205 18.99 -7.36 -4.82
CA ASN A 205 19.17 -6.58 -6.04
C ASN A 205 17.88 -5.86 -6.46
N TYR A 206 17.77 -4.59 -6.11
CA TYR A 206 16.66 -3.69 -6.45
C TYR A 206 17.13 -2.44 -7.18
N SER A 207 18.29 -2.53 -7.83
CA SER A 207 18.90 -1.40 -8.52
C SER A 207 18.06 -0.90 -9.71
N LYS A 208 17.20 -1.74 -10.29
CA LYS A 208 16.39 -1.38 -11.45
C LYS A 208 15.38 -0.28 -11.12
N ILE A 209 14.56 -0.49 -10.07
CA ILE A 209 13.56 0.52 -9.68
C ILE A 209 14.21 1.83 -9.22
N LYS A 210 15.34 1.76 -8.50
CA LYS A 210 16.06 2.96 -8.04
C LYS A 210 16.68 3.79 -9.17
N LYS A 211 16.88 3.20 -10.35
CA LYS A 211 17.33 3.93 -11.55
C LYS A 211 16.17 4.68 -12.23
N ILE A 212 14.94 4.26 -11.98
CA ILE A 212 13.75 4.84 -12.61
C ILE A 212 13.07 5.84 -11.67
N LEU A 213 12.86 5.48 -10.40
CA LEU A 213 12.20 6.30 -9.39
C LEU A 213 13.22 6.88 -8.41
N SER A 214 13.19 8.21 -8.24
CA SER A 214 13.98 8.93 -7.22
C SER A 214 13.35 8.87 -5.83
N ASN A 215 12.13 8.39 -5.72
CA ASN A 215 11.36 8.29 -4.49
C ASN A 215 11.99 7.30 -3.49
N GLU A 216 11.73 7.51 -2.20
CA GLU A 216 12.08 6.52 -1.18
C GLU A 216 11.25 5.25 -1.39
N ILE A 217 11.94 4.13 -1.55
CA ILE A 217 11.32 2.81 -1.75
C ILE A 217 11.19 2.10 -0.41
N ILE A 218 9.96 1.60 -0.13
CA ILE A 218 9.70 0.67 0.96
C ILE A 218 9.37 -0.68 0.34
N PHE A 219 10.11 -1.71 0.77
CA PHE A 219 9.86 -3.05 0.26
C PHE A 219 8.59 -3.63 0.87
N TRP A 220 7.67 -4.04 -0.02
CA TRP A 220 6.53 -4.88 0.28
C TRP A 220 6.94 -6.33 0.08
N ASP A 221 7.21 -7.02 1.18
CA ASP A 221 7.77 -8.37 1.14
C ASP A 221 6.70 -9.45 1.28
N ASN A 222 6.47 -10.19 0.19
CA ASN A 222 5.53 -11.29 0.11
C ASN A 222 6.17 -12.67 0.35
N TYR A 223 7.39 -12.74 0.91
CA TYR A 223 8.09 -14.03 1.04
C TYR A 223 7.28 -15.08 1.81
N TYR A 224 6.57 -14.67 2.85
CA TYR A 224 5.75 -15.55 3.66
C TYR A 224 4.26 -15.53 3.27
N ALA A 225 3.85 -14.76 2.29
CA ALA A 225 2.46 -14.75 1.81
C ALA A 225 2.08 -16.12 1.27
N ASN A 226 0.84 -16.54 1.51
CA ASN A 226 0.31 -17.83 1.05
C ASN A 226 -1.10 -17.75 0.44
N ASP A 227 -1.66 -16.58 0.28
CA ASP A 227 -2.98 -16.34 -0.32
C ASP A 227 -3.08 -16.87 -1.75
N TYR A 228 -1.98 -16.84 -2.52
CA TYR A 228 -1.87 -17.42 -3.86
C TYR A 228 -1.65 -18.94 -3.87
N CYS A 229 -1.30 -19.54 -2.71
CA CYS A 229 -1.14 -20.99 -2.54
C CYS A 229 -1.49 -21.44 -1.10
N PRO A 230 -2.78 -21.37 -0.70
CA PRO A 230 -3.20 -21.49 0.71
C PRO A 230 -2.91 -22.83 1.39
N ARG A 231 -2.56 -23.87 0.61
CA ARG A 231 -2.12 -25.17 1.15
C ARG A 231 -0.63 -25.24 1.42
N ARG A 232 0.11 -24.16 1.17
CA ARG A 232 1.56 -24.09 1.31
C ARG A 232 1.92 -23.15 2.45
N PHE A 233 2.82 -23.62 3.30
CA PHE A 233 3.36 -22.85 4.40
C PHE A 233 4.89 -22.72 4.24
N PHE A 234 5.35 -21.46 4.17
CA PHE A 234 6.78 -21.16 4.06
C PHE A 234 7.33 -20.82 5.44
N ILE A 235 8.34 -21.58 5.88
CA ILE A 235 9.07 -21.38 7.14
C ILE A 235 10.57 -21.25 6.93
N GLY A 236 10.99 -21.02 5.69
CA GLY A 236 12.41 -20.90 5.35
C GLY A 236 13.06 -19.65 5.95
N PRO A 237 14.39 -19.58 5.92
CA PRO A 237 15.13 -18.47 6.49
C PRO A 237 14.88 -17.18 5.73
N PHE A 238 14.75 -16.07 6.47
CA PHE A 238 14.54 -14.71 5.95
C PHE A 238 15.88 -14.12 5.47
N LEU A 239 16.34 -14.55 4.30
CA LEU A 239 17.65 -14.21 3.77
C LEU A 239 17.66 -12.95 2.90
N GLY A 240 18.83 -12.30 2.83
CA GLY A 240 19.08 -11.18 1.91
C GLY A 240 18.37 -9.88 2.26
N ARG A 241 17.87 -9.71 3.49
CA ARG A 241 17.11 -8.53 3.93
C ARG A 241 17.78 -7.70 5.01
N LYS A 242 18.86 -8.20 5.63
CA LYS A 242 19.54 -7.57 6.79
C LYS A 242 20.00 -6.13 6.58
N LYS A 243 20.18 -5.69 5.33
CA LYS A 243 20.62 -4.33 4.99
C LYS A 243 19.49 -3.40 4.57
N LEU A 244 18.24 -3.85 4.66
CA LEU A 244 17.09 -3.05 4.26
C LEU A 244 16.53 -2.33 5.47
N ASN A 245 16.52 -1.00 5.39
CA ASN A 245 15.99 -0.15 6.44
C ASN A 245 14.49 0.15 6.28
N ASN A 246 13.95 -0.10 5.08
CA ASN A 246 12.56 0.16 4.72
C ASN A 246 11.97 -1.12 4.13
N ILE A 247 11.40 -1.96 5.00
CA ILE A 247 10.81 -3.23 4.61
C ILE A 247 9.60 -3.55 5.51
N MET A 248 8.52 -3.94 4.89
CA MET A 248 7.31 -4.39 5.59
C MET A 248 6.87 -5.74 5.03
N VAL A 249 6.49 -6.65 5.93
CA VAL A 249 6.11 -8.03 5.58
C VAL A 249 4.60 -8.11 5.37
N ASN A 250 4.18 -8.69 4.23
CA ASN A 250 2.80 -9.06 3.94
C ASN A 250 2.67 -10.59 4.06
N PRO A 251 2.23 -11.12 5.24
CA PRO A 251 2.31 -12.56 5.51
C PRO A 251 1.02 -13.31 5.14
N THR A 252 0.44 -14.08 6.08
CA THR A 252 -0.59 -15.08 5.75
C THR A 252 -2.03 -14.69 6.12
N GLY A 253 -2.22 -13.78 7.07
CA GLY A 253 -3.53 -13.50 7.66
C GLY A 253 -3.98 -14.55 8.70
N LEU A 254 -3.14 -15.52 9.01
CA LEU A 254 -3.36 -16.51 10.07
C LEU A 254 -2.65 -16.01 11.33
N ILE A 255 -3.39 -15.52 12.31
CA ILE A 255 -2.83 -14.74 13.42
C ILE A 255 -1.63 -15.41 14.10
N ASN A 256 -1.74 -16.68 14.49
CA ASN A 256 -0.65 -17.38 15.19
C ASN A 256 0.58 -17.55 14.30
N THR A 257 0.37 -17.81 13.02
CA THR A 257 1.43 -17.88 12.00
C THR A 257 2.10 -16.53 11.83
N ASP A 258 1.32 -15.47 11.72
CA ASP A 258 1.85 -14.13 11.50
C ASP A 258 2.65 -13.60 12.70
N LEU A 259 2.22 -13.90 13.93
CA LEU A 259 2.99 -13.60 15.14
C LEU A 259 4.36 -14.32 15.13
N MET A 260 4.39 -15.60 14.73
CA MET A 260 5.63 -16.36 14.59
C MET A 260 6.52 -15.78 13.46
N ILE A 261 5.94 -15.40 12.33
CA ILE A 261 6.67 -14.77 11.21
C ILE A 261 7.32 -13.46 11.68
N LEU A 262 6.60 -12.62 12.44
CA LEU A 262 7.16 -11.38 12.97
C LEU A 262 8.37 -11.64 13.88
N ASP A 263 8.36 -12.70 14.68
CA ASP A 263 9.51 -13.10 15.50
C ASP A 263 10.69 -13.64 14.66
N ILE A 264 10.43 -14.20 13.47
CA ILE A 264 11.47 -14.68 12.54
C ILE A 264 12.15 -13.53 11.79
N VAL A 265 11.40 -12.48 11.43
CA VAL A 265 11.89 -11.37 10.58
C VAL A 265 12.48 -10.21 11.37
N ALA A 266 12.41 -10.24 12.69
CA ALA A 266 12.86 -9.22 13.63
C ALA A 266 14.39 -8.96 13.63
#